data_6b119c3aba6b3d977a351ff2d47a4ad5
#
_entry.id   6b119c3aba6b3d977a351ff2d47a4ad5
#
_cell.length_a   1.000
_cell.length_b   1.000
_cell.length_c   1.000
_cell.angle_alpha   90.00
_cell.angle_beta   90.00
_cell.angle_gamma   90.00
#
_symmetry.space_group_name_H-M   'P 1'
#
loop_
_entity.id
_entity.type
_entity.pdbx_description
1 polymer ?
#
loop_
_entity_poly.entity_id
_entity_poly.type
_entity_poly.pdbx_seq_one_letter_code
_entity_poly.pdbx_strand_id
1 'polypeptide(L)'
;HIKTLSEANLITVVPKPGLRGSQKLCGIKTANVTLDIFAHLNKLTRKPPVYVNMPIGHYSDCHILPPCGIASAASYVYYEDSPYGFYSPDRTDAALIWLTSGFLEYQFSNYPLQQNKVTQIEFSFEICSEAPGYNNNWPSDITVELNGKKITTFHIKGDYGGRKGIYNPSWWSESNTQYGEYKKIYITHQGCYADN
;
A
#
# COMPACT_ATOMS: atom_id res chain seq x y z
N HIS A 1 -18.47 15.06 18.44
CA HIS A 1 -17.32 14.59 17.67
C HIS A 1 -17.55 13.19 17.03
N ILE A 2 -17.96 12.15 17.79
CA ILE A 2 -18.19 10.79 17.24
C ILE A 2 -19.23 10.81 16.12
N LYS A 3 -20.34 11.52 16.29
CA LYS A 3 -21.39 11.68 15.28
C LYS A 3 -20.84 12.33 14.02
N THR A 4 -20.10 13.42 14.15
CA THR A 4 -19.49 14.15 13.03
C THR A 4 -18.50 13.27 12.24
N LEU A 5 -17.65 12.52 12.94
CA LEU A 5 -16.70 11.61 12.31
C LEU A 5 -17.38 10.44 11.59
N SER A 6 -18.48 9.93 12.16
CA SER A 6 -19.27 8.87 11.56
C SER A 6 -20.03 9.36 10.31
N GLU A 7 -20.61 10.55 10.36
CA GLU A 7 -21.27 11.20 9.23
C GLU A 7 -20.28 11.53 8.11
N ALA A 8 -19.04 11.87 8.46
CA ALA A 8 -17.94 12.06 7.50
C ALA A 8 -17.34 10.74 6.98
N ASN A 9 -17.88 9.60 7.36
CA ASN A 9 -17.40 8.26 6.93
C ASN A 9 -15.96 7.90 7.39
N LEU A 10 -15.43 8.63 8.37
CA LEU A 10 -14.08 8.41 8.90
C LEU A 10 -14.01 7.26 9.90
N ILE A 11 -15.11 7.04 10.63
CA ILE A 11 -15.21 5.95 11.61
C ILE A 11 -16.51 5.17 11.45
N THR A 12 -16.46 3.91 11.87
CA THR A 12 -17.66 3.08 12.08
C THR A 12 -17.99 3.08 13.56
N VAL A 13 -19.27 3.20 13.91
CA VAL A 13 -19.74 3.18 15.29
C VAL A 13 -20.72 2.04 15.46
N VAL A 14 -20.39 1.08 16.33
CA VAL A 14 -21.25 -0.06 16.67
C VAL A 14 -21.67 0.05 18.13
N PRO A 15 -22.97 0.10 18.43
CA PRO A 15 -23.45 0.07 19.81
C PRO A 15 -23.21 -1.33 20.41
N LYS A 16 -22.63 -1.39 21.60
CA LYS A 16 -22.46 -2.62 22.37
C LYS A 16 -23.26 -2.51 23.66
N PRO A 17 -24.23 -3.43 23.93
CA PRO A 17 -24.92 -3.43 25.21
C PRO A 17 -23.93 -3.60 26.37
N GLY A 18 -24.03 -2.78 27.39
CA GLY A 18 -23.21 -2.85 28.60
C GLY A 18 -24.09 -3.12 29.84
N LEU A 19 -23.45 -3.51 30.96
CA LEU A 19 -24.14 -3.74 32.25
C LEU A 19 -24.82 -2.51 32.83
N ARG A 20 -24.37 -1.29 32.47
CA ARG A 20 -24.96 -0.01 32.84
C ARG A 20 -24.92 0.95 31.64
N GLY A 21 -25.91 0.79 30.73
CA GLY A 21 -26.02 1.61 29.53
C GLY A 21 -25.38 1.00 28.27
N SER A 22 -25.31 1.80 27.21
CA SER A 22 -24.77 1.37 25.91
C SER A 22 -23.38 1.98 25.70
N GLN A 23 -22.40 1.14 25.40
CA GLN A 23 -21.09 1.56 24.94
C GLN A 23 -21.09 1.72 23.41
N LYS A 24 -20.33 2.69 22.91
CA LYS A 24 -20.09 2.85 21.48
C LYS A 24 -18.68 2.37 21.15
N LEU A 25 -18.59 1.30 20.39
CA LEU A 25 -17.32 0.87 19.82
C LEU A 25 -17.08 1.63 18.54
N CYS A 26 -15.94 2.33 18.47
CA CYS A 26 -15.54 3.10 17.30
C CYS A 26 -14.36 2.41 16.64
N GLY A 27 -14.49 2.13 15.34
CA GLY A 27 -13.41 1.61 14.50
C GLY A 27 -13.05 2.61 13.40
N ILE A 28 -11.80 2.65 12.99
CA ILE A 28 -11.35 3.44 11.84
C ILE A 28 -11.96 2.81 10.58
N LYS A 29 -12.61 3.62 9.76
CA LYS A 29 -13.20 3.19 8.48
C LYS A 29 -12.38 3.64 7.28
N THR A 30 -11.69 4.77 7.42
CA THR A 30 -10.88 5.38 6.35
C THR A 30 -9.43 5.38 6.77
N ALA A 31 -8.60 4.65 6.03
CA ALA A 31 -7.17 4.52 6.34
C ALA A 31 -6.39 5.80 6.03
N ASN A 32 -6.81 6.53 5.00
CA ASN A 32 -6.15 7.76 4.56
C ASN A 32 -7.18 8.88 4.37
N VAL A 33 -6.83 10.08 4.84
CA VAL A 33 -7.57 11.32 4.59
C VAL A 33 -6.63 12.28 3.89
N THR A 34 -6.89 12.57 2.62
CA THR A 34 -6.17 13.59 1.88
C THR A 34 -6.92 14.90 1.97
N LEU A 35 -6.30 15.92 2.53
CA LEU A 35 -6.84 17.26 2.61
C LEU A 35 -6.23 18.12 1.50
N ASP A 36 -7.00 18.43 0.46
CA ASP A 36 -6.63 19.44 -0.54
C ASP A 36 -7.16 20.80 -0.11
N ILE A 37 -6.31 21.59 0.55
CA ILE A 37 -6.66 22.93 1.03
C ILE A 37 -6.90 23.94 -0.10
N PHE A 38 -6.49 23.60 -1.33
CA PHE A 38 -6.69 24.44 -2.51
C PHE A 38 -7.83 23.94 -3.41
N ALA A 39 -8.53 22.89 -3.03
CA ALA A 39 -9.61 22.28 -3.84
C ALA A 39 -10.68 23.30 -4.25
N HIS A 40 -10.99 24.26 -3.40
CA HIS A 40 -11.95 25.32 -3.70
C HIS A 40 -11.47 26.31 -4.75
N LEU A 41 -10.14 26.54 -4.88
CA LEU A 41 -9.55 27.37 -5.91
C LEU A 41 -9.46 26.63 -7.26
N ASN A 42 -9.36 25.29 -7.20
CA ASN A 42 -9.21 24.43 -8.37
C ASN A 42 -10.53 23.93 -8.98
N LYS A 43 -11.68 24.15 -8.33
CA LYS A 43 -12.99 23.65 -8.75
C LYS A 43 -13.46 24.13 -10.14
N LEU A 44 -12.86 25.17 -10.66
CA LEU A 44 -13.34 25.79 -11.92
C LEU A 44 -12.74 25.20 -13.19
N THR A 45 -11.69 24.36 -13.12
CA THR A 45 -10.96 23.95 -14.34
C THR A 45 -10.39 22.54 -14.34
N ARG A 46 -10.37 21.79 -13.24
CA ARG A 46 -9.76 20.44 -13.20
C ARG A 46 -10.83 19.34 -13.34
N LYS A 47 -10.63 18.49 -14.33
CA LYS A 47 -11.33 17.19 -14.36
C LYS A 47 -10.95 16.39 -13.10
N PRO A 48 -11.88 15.60 -12.54
CA PRO A 48 -11.59 14.75 -11.40
C PRO A 48 -10.45 13.78 -11.74
N PRO A 49 -9.59 13.44 -10.77
CA PRO A 49 -8.52 12.46 -10.99
C PRO A 49 -9.12 11.09 -11.32
N VAL A 50 -8.43 10.35 -12.19
CA VAL A 50 -8.74 8.95 -12.46
C VAL A 50 -7.91 8.11 -11.49
N TYR A 51 -8.59 7.28 -10.70
CA TYR A 51 -7.95 6.38 -9.75
C TYR A 51 -7.87 4.98 -10.35
N VAL A 52 -6.70 4.36 -10.22
CA VAL A 52 -6.47 2.95 -10.57
C VAL A 52 -5.93 2.26 -9.32
N ASN A 53 -6.68 1.31 -8.79
CA ASN A 53 -6.20 0.45 -7.72
C ASN A 53 -5.53 -0.78 -8.35
N MET A 54 -4.24 -0.97 -8.08
CA MET A 54 -3.47 -2.12 -8.55
C MET A 54 -3.19 -3.04 -7.35
N PRO A 55 -3.88 -4.19 -7.25
CA PRO A 55 -3.57 -5.15 -6.19
C PRO A 55 -2.13 -5.65 -6.30
N ILE A 56 -1.45 -5.82 -5.17
CA ILE A 56 -0.02 -6.12 -5.14
C ILE A 56 0.36 -7.44 -5.82
N GLY A 57 -0.55 -8.40 -5.88
CA GLY A 57 -0.36 -9.67 -6.59
C GLY A 57 -0.56 -9.60 -8.11
N HIS A 58 -0.97 -8.44 -8.67
CA HIS A 58 -1.25 -8.29 -10.11
C HIS A 58 -0.04 -7.78 -10.91
N TYR A 59 1.18 -8.08 -10.45
CA TYR A 59 2.38 -7.79 -11.25
C TYR A 59 2.39 -8.60 -12.54
N SER A 60 2.97 -8.02 -13.58
CA SER A 60 3.09 -8.61 -14.93
C SER A 60 4.36 -9.43 -15.11
N ASP A 61 5.42 -9.07 -14.38
CA ASP A 61 6.70 -9.77 -14.38
C ASP A 61 7.36 -9.67 -13.01
N CYS A 62 8.23 -10.64 -12.70
CA CYS A 62 8.98 -10.66 -11.45
C CYS A 62 10.28 -11.46 -11.58
N HIS A 63 11.27 -11.07 -10.79
CA HIS A 63 12.44 -11.87 -10.49
C HIS A 63 12.67 -11.82 -8.99
N ILE A 64 12.61 -12.96 -8.32
CA ILE A 64 12.54 -13.03 -6.87
C ILE A 64 13.62 -13.94 -6.34
N LEU A 65 14.33 -13.46 -5.33
CA LEU A 65 15.29 -14.25 -4.58
C LEU A 65 14.82 -14.42 -3.14
N PRO A 66 14.93 -15.65 -2.59
CA PRO A 66 14.55 -15.92 -1.21
C PRO A 66 15.55 -15.29 -0.21
N PRO A 67 15.16 -15.12 1.07
CA PRO A 67 13.84 -15.37 1.63
C PRO A 67 12.74 -14.56 0.95
N CYS A 68 11.61 -15.21 0.66
CA CYS A 68 10.50 -14.57 -0.05
C CYS A 68 9.18 -15.29 0.21
N GLY A 69 8.07 -14.61 -0.06
CA GLY A 69 6.77 -15.26 0.01
C GLY A 69 5.61 -14.31 -0.26
N ILE A 70 4.43 -14.91 -0.27
CA ILE A 70 3.15 -14.22 -0.47
C ILE A 70 2.16 -14.73 0.56
N ALA A 71 1.54 -13.83 1.30
CA ALA A 71 0.41 -14.12 2.17
C ALA A 71 -0.87 -13.54 1.57
N SER A 72 -1.92 -14.37 1.55
CA SER A 72 -3.29 -13.98 1.23
C SER A 72 -4.08 -13.68 2.52
N ALA A 73 -5.32 -13.27 2.39
CA ALA A 73 -6.20 -13.09 3.55
C ALA A 73 -6.44 -14.39 4.35
N ALA A 74 -6.28 -15.57 3.73
CA ALA A 74 -6.59 -16.88 4.33
C ALA A 74 -5.35 -17.67 4.77
N SER A 75 -4.25 -17.62 4.01
CA SER A 75 -3.06 -18.45 4.21
C SER A 75 -1.87 -17.93 3.39
N TYR A 76 -0.71 -18.58 3.53
CA TYR A 76 0.35 -18.48 2.52
C TYR A 76 -0.15 -18.95 1.16
N VAL A 77 0.21 -18.20 0.09
CA VAL A 77 -0.15 -18.57 -1.29
C VAL A 77 0.62 -19.80 -1.76
N TYR A 78 1.82 -19.99 -1.24
CA TYR A 78 2.69 -21.13 -1.55
C TYR A 78 3.58 -21.42 -0.34
N TYR A 79 4.60 -22.28 -0.49
CA TYR A 79 5.61 -22.50 0.54
C TYR A 79 6.46 -21.24 0.74
N GLU A 80 6.80 -20.94 1.99
CA GLU A 80 7.77 -19.88 2.31
C GLU A 80 9.10 -20.14 1.62
N ASP A 81 9.84 -19.09 1.34
CA ASP A 81 11.16 -19.10 0.68
C ASP A 81 11.18 -19.75 -0.71
N SER A 82 10.00 -19.89 -1.32
CA SER A 82 9.86 -20.44 -2.67
C SER A 82 9.49 -19.37 -3.69
N PRO A 83 10.38 -18.99 -4.60
CA PRO A 83 10.06 -18.08 -5.70
C PRO A 83 8.95 -18.58 -6.63
N TYR A 84 8.67 -19.88 -6.62
CA TYR A 84 7.61 -20.47 -7.47
C TYR A 84 6.20 -19.99 -7.10
N GLY A 85 5.97 -19.58 -5.85
CA GLY A 85 4.71 -19.00 -5.41
C GLY A 85 4.34 -17.71 -6.17
N PHE A 86 5.34 -17.00 -6.66
CA PHE A 86 5.15 -15.77 -7.43
C PHE A 86 4.60 -16.01 -8.84
N TYR A 87 4.60 -17.24 -9.31
CA TYR A 87 4.00 -17.66 -10.58
C TYR A 87 2.66 -18.40 -10.39
N SER A 88 2.23 -18.63 -9.13
CA SER A 88 0.92 -19.22 -8.84
C SER A 88 -0.20 -18.29 -9.30
N PRO A 89 -1.30 -18.81 -9.88
CA PRO A 89 -2.49 -18.03 -10.15
C PRO A 89 -3.10 -17.39 -8.86
N ASP A 90 -2.94 -18.04 -7.71
CA ASP A 90 -3.45 -17.55 -6.42
C ASP A 90 -2.70 -16.31 -5.90
N ARG A 91 -1.58 -15.93 -6.54
CA ARG A 91 -0.86 -14.68 -6.23
C ARG A 91 -1.74 -13.43 -6.34
N THR A 92 -2.80 -13.50 -7.14
CA THR A 92 -3.75 -12.39 -7.29
C THR A 92 -4.49 -12.04 -6.01
N ASP A 93 -4.55 -12.97 -5.05
CA ASP A 93 -5.16 -12.78 -3.73
C ASP A 93 -4.17 -12.26 -2.68
N ALA A 94 -2.97 -11.85 -3.10
CA ALA A 94 -1.93 -11.36 -2.22
C ALA A 94 -2.40 -10.14 -1.39
N ALA A 95 -2.24 -10.24 -0.08
CA ALA A 95 -2.40 -9.16 0.88
C ALA A 95 -1.03 -8.62 1.35
N LEU A 96 0.00 -9.45 1.34
CA LEU A 96 1.37 -9.12 1.68
C LEU A 96 2.32 -9.88 0.77
N ILE A 97 3.38 -9.21 0.32
CA ILE A 97 4.48 -9.80 -0.47
C ILE A 97 5.80 -9.40 0.17
N TRP A 98 6.74 -10.33 0.29
CA TRP A 98 8.10 -10.04 0.72
C TRP A 98 9.13 -10.76 -0.15
N LEU A 99 10.32 -10.18 -0.25
CA LEU A 99 11.48 -10.71 -0.98
C LEU A 99 12.77 -10.07 -0.47
N THR A 100 13.83 -10.84 -0.41
CA THR A 100 15.15 -10.30 -0.03
C THR A 100 15.73 -9.44 -1.12
N SER A 101 15.62 -9.86 -2.37
CA SER A 101 16.03 -9.07 -3.52
C SER A 101 15.29 -9.49 -4.79
N GLY A 102 15.31 -8.63 -5.80
CA GLY A 102 14.63 -8.86 -7.07
C GLY A 102 13.76 -7.67 -7.45
N PHE A 103 12.76 -7.94 -8.28
CA PHE A 103 11.81 -6.89 -8.69
C PHE A 103 10.40 -7.46 -8.90
N LEU A 104 9.43 -6.57 -8.84
CA LEU A 104 8.06 -6.75 -9.30
C LEU A 104 7.76 -5.67 -10.32
N GLU A 105 7.26 -6.06 -11.50
CA GLU A 105 6.83 -5.13 -12.54
C GLU A 105 5.30 -5.08 -12.62
N TYR A 106 4.74 -3.89 -12.71
CA TYR A 106 3.31 -3.67 -12.84
C TYR A 106 3.00 -2.94 -14.14
N GLN A 107 2.01 -3.40 -14.87
CA GLN A 107 1.54 -2.76 -16.09
C GLN A 107 0.20 -2.06 -15.86
N PHE A 108 0.16 -0.78 -16.16
CA PHE A 108 -1.05 0.03 -16.07
C PHE A 108 -1.57 0.34 -17.47
N SER A 109 -2.90 0.27 -17.63
CA SER A 109 -3.51 0.70 -18.88
C SER A 109 -3.26 2.18 -19.13
N ASN A 110 -2.81 2.51 -20.33
CA ASN A 110 -2.64 3.90 -20.76
C ASN A 110 -3.95 4.54 -21.30
N TYR A 111 -5.05 3.83 -21.30
CA TYR A 111 -6.33 4.30 -21.82
C TYR A 111 -6.79 5.64 -21.21
N PRO A 112 -6.70 5.85 -19.88
CA PRO A 112 -7.03 7.16 -19.29
C PRO A 112 -6.14 8.29 -19.82
N LEU A 113 -4.90 8.00 -20.16
CA LEU A 113 -3.94 8.97 -20.69
C LEU A 113 -4.28 9.38 -22.13
N GLN A 114 -4.81 8.44 -22.94
CA GLN A 114 -5.21 8.70 -24.32
C GLN A 114 -6.46 9.59 -24.40
N GLN A 115 -7.34 9.50 -23.41
CA GLN A 115 -8.63 10.20 -23.39
C GLN A 115 -8.53 11.60 -22.75
N ASN A 116 -7.46 11.91 -22.07
CA ASN A 116 -7.32 13.12 -21.28
C ASN A 116 -5.94 13.74 -21.43
N LYS A 117 -5.89 15.09 -21.36
CA LYS A 117 -4.61 15.77 -21.15
C LYS A 117 -4.19 15.56 -19.70
N VAL A 118 -3.24 14.63 -19.49
CA VAL A 118 -2.68 14.33 -18.18
C VAL A 118 -1.68 15.40 -17.79
N THR A 119 -1.82 15.97 -16.64
CA THR A 119 -0.92 16.98 -16.07
C THR A 119 -0.02 16.42 -15.00
N GLN A 120 -0.47 15.35 -14.32
CA GLN A 120 0.24 14.69 -13.25
C GLN A 120 -0.18 13.22 -13.16
N ILE A 121 0.79 12.35 -12.87
CA ILE A 121 0.57 10.96 -12.44
C ILE A 121 1.09 10.85 -11.02
N GLU A 122 0.33 10.22 -10.14
CA GLU A 122 0.73 9.89 -8.78
C GLU A 122 0.74 8.38 -8.62
N PHE A 123 1.83 7.84 -8.10
CA PHE A 123 1.90 6.48 -7.58
C PHE A 123 2.01 6.54 -6.06
N SER A 124 1.25 5.70 -5.39
CA SER A 124 1.31 5.57 -3.94
C SER A 124 1.28 4.10 -3.53
N PHE A 125 2.12 3.73 -2.58
CA PHE A 125 2.27 2.37 -2.09
C PHE A 125 2.87 2.35 -0.69
N GLU A 126 2.68 1.24 0.02
CA GLU A 126 3.29 0.98 1.31
C GLU A 126 4.43 -0.02 1.12
N ILE A 127 5.61 0.30 1.64
CA ILE A 127 6.81 -0.53 1.58
C ILE A 127 7.59 -0.49 2.88
N CYS A 128 8.26 -1.59 3.21
CA CYS A 128 9.26 -1.65 4.28
C CYS A 128 10.45 -2.49 3.84
N SER A 129 11.48 -2.56 4.67
CA SER A 129 12.56 -3.51 4.54
C SER A 129 12.07 -4.93 4.85
N GLU A 130 12.90 -5.94 4.61
CA GLU A 130 12.62 -7.33 4.92
C GLU A 130 13.68 -7.87 5.88
N ALA A 131 13.25 -8.34 7.05
CA ALA A 131 14.08 -8.95 8.08
C ALA A 131 13.42 -10.23 8.62
N PRO A 132 14.18 -11.17 9.18
CA PRO A 132 13.60 -12.32 9.87
C PRO A 132 12.70 -11.88 11.04
N GLY A 133 11.39 -12.17 10.93
CA GLY A 133 10.37 -11.65 11.84
C GLY A 133 10.08 -10.18 11.56
N TYR A 134 10.59 -9.29 12.37
CA TYR A 134 10.71 -7.86 12.09
C TYR A 134 11.89 -7.24 12.82
N ASN A 135 12.44 -6.16 12.25
CA ASN A 135 13.48 -5.37 12.88
C ASN A 135 13.36 -3.90 12.47
N ASN A 136 12.95 -3.03 13.41
CA ASN A 136 12.76 -1.61 13.14
C ASN A 136 14.04 -0.86 12.74
N ASN A 137 15.21 -1.51 12.82
CA ASN A 137 16.51 -1.00 12.38
C ASN A 137 17.19 -1.99 11.43
N TRP A 138 16.60 -2.17 10.25
CA TRP A 138 17.07 -3.07 9.19
C TRP A 138 16.96 -2.38 7.84
N PRO A 139 17.92 -1.53 7.47
CA PRO A 139 17.79 -0.67 6.31
C PRO A 139 17.88 -1.44 4.99
N SER A 140 17.08 -0.99 4.02
CA SER A 140 17.12 -1.47 2.63
C SER A 140 16.91 -0.31 1.66
N ASP A 141 17.41 -0.48 0.44
CA ASP A 141 17.18 0.42 -0.67
C ASP A 141 16.14 -0.18 -1.64
N ILE A 142 15.05 0.54 -1.87
CA ILE A 142 14.01 0.15 -2.81
C ILE A 142 13.97 1.15 -3.95
N THR A 143 14.38 0.71 -5.14
CA THR A 143 14.40 1.54 -6.34
C THR A 143 13.09 1.42 -7.09
N VAL A 144 12.54 2.56 -7.50
CA VAL A 144 11.36 2.63 -8.36
C VAL A 144 11.78 3.10 -9.74
N GLU A 145 11.36 2.32 -10.74
CA GLU A 145 11.57 2.63 -12.15
C GLU A 145 10.23 2.78 -12.86
N LEU A 146 10.20 3.62 -13.87
CA LEU A 146 9.05 3.79 -14.76
C LEU A 146 9.51 3.69 -16.22
N ASN A 147 8.98 2.72 -16.95
CA ASN A 147 9.34 2.46 -18.35
C ASN A 147 10.87 2.35 -18.55
N GLY A 148 11.55 1.61 -17.68
CA GLY A 148 12.99 1.39 -17.71
C GLY A 148 13.84 2.62 -17.30
N LYS A 149 13.23 3.66 -16.73
CA LYS A 149 13.95 4.81 -16.20
C LYS A 149 13.83 4.85 -14.68
N LYS A 150 14.96 4.92 -14.01
CA LYS A 150 15.01 5.12 -12.55
C LYS A 150 14.39 6.48 -12.19
N ILE A 151 13.39 6.43 -11.30
CA ILE A 151 12.70 7.61 -10.78
C ILE A 151 13.32 8.04 -9.45
N THR A 152 13.41 7.10 -8.51
CA THR A 152 13.95 7.34 -7.18
C THR A 152 14.45 6.05 -6.55
N THR A 153 15.21 6.16 -5.47
CA THR A 153 15.48 5.08 -4.54
C THR A 153 15.06 5.56 -3.16
N PHE A 154 14.14 4.83 -2.53
CA PHE A 154 13.77 5.03 -1.14
C PHE A 154 14.74 4.27 -0.25
N HIS A 155 15.32 4.96 0.71
CA HIS A 155 16.09 4.35 1.79
C HIS A 155 15.15 4.08 2.97
N ILE A 156 14.70 2.84 3.09
CA ILE A 156 13.78 2.41 4.15
C ILE A 156 14.61 1.98 5.36
N LYS A 157 14.26 2.48 6.55
CA LYS A 157 15.09 2.30 7.76
C LYS A 157 14.92 0.95 8.42
N GLY A 158 13.78 0.28 8.20
CA GLY A 158 13.53 -0.97 8.89
C GLY A 158 12.35 -1.75 8.35
N ASP A 159 12.22 -2.95 8.87
CA ASP A 159 11.06 -3.81 8.80
C ASP A 159 10.25 -3.63 10.09
N TYR A 160 9.06 -3.08 9.96
CA TYR A 160 8.39 -2.50 11.12
C TYR A 160 7.40 -3.46 11.78
N GLY A 161 7.55 -3.60 13.11
CA GLY A 161 6.66 -4.36 13.98
C GLY A 161 6.42 -3.67 15.32
N GLY A 162 5.96 -4.45 16.32
CA GLY A 162 5.66 -3.94 17.66
C GLY A 162 4.28 -3.32 17.83
N ARG A 163 3.52 -3.15 16.75
CA ARG A 163 2.08 -2.84 16.74
C ARG A 163 1.43 -3.55 15.58
N LYS A 164 0.16 -3.94 15.71
CA LYS A 164 -0.56 -4.63 14.65
C LYS A 164 -0.73 -3.77 13.40
N GLY A 165 -0.44 -4.34 12.24
CA GLY A 165 -0.68 -3.75 10.94
C GLY A 165 -2.17 -3.71 10.58
N ILE A 166 -2.55 -2.77 9.72
CA ILE A 166 -3.96 -2.61 9.30
C ILE A 166 -4.28 -3.53 8.11
N TYR A 167 -3.30 -3.74 7.24
CA TYR A 167 -3.47 -4.48 5.99
C TYR A 167 -3.07 -5.94 6.07
N ASN A 168 -2.40 -6.34 7.17
CA ASN A 168 -1.99 -7.72 7.35
C ASN A 168 -3.19 -8.65 7.52
N PRO A 169 -3.10 -9.89 7.01
CA PRO A 169 -4.10 -10.91 7.26
C PRO A 169 -4.34 -11.12 8.75
N SER A 170 -5.56 -11.50 9.14
CA SER A 170 -5.91 -11.70 10.54
C SER A 170 -5.10 -12.81 11.24
N TRP A 171 -4.65 -13.80 10.47
CA TRP A 171 -3.83 -14.93 10.91
C TRP A 171 -2.32 -14.62 10.97
N TRP A 172 -1.87 -13.47 10.39
CA TRP A 172 -0.47 -13.09 10.35
C TRP A 172 0.07 -12.84 11.76
N SER A 173 1.22 -13.46 12.08
CA SER A 173 1.84 -13.36 13.40
C SER A 173 2.27 -11.93 13.73
N GLU A 174 2.03 -11.49 14.96
CA GLU A 174 2.52 -10.20 15.47
C GLU A 174 4.04 -10.13 15.62
N SER A 175 4.72 -11.30 15.56
CA SER A 175 6.19 -11.38 15.55
C SER A 175 6.81 -11.10 14.18
N ASN A 176 6.02 -10.98 13.14
CA ASN A 176 6.45 -10.71 11.78
C ASN A 176 6.17 -9.26 11.39
N THR A 177 6.62 -8.84 10.22
CA THR A 177 6.37 -7.53 9.61
C THR A 177 4.93 -7.10 9.77
N GLN A 178 4.70 -5.90 10.27
CA GLN A 178 3.34 -5.44 10.55
C GLN A 178 2.91 -4.27 9.67
N TYR A 179 3.81 -3.39 9.28
CA TYR A 179 3.47 -2.20 8.48
C TYR A 179 4.72 -1.66 7.78
N GLY A 180 4.50 -0.81 6.81
CA GLY A 180 5.54 -0.12 6.07
C GLY A 180 5.44 1.40 6.15
N GLU A 181 6.26 2.05 5.37
CA GLU A 181 6.20 3.48 5.12
C GLU A 181 5.34 3.72 3.87
N TYR A 182 4.38 4.63 3.99
CA TYR A 182 3.58 5.06 2.84
C TYR A 182 4.39 6.04 2.00
N LYS A 183 4.69 5.67 0.78
CA LYS A 183 5.47 6.48 -0.16
C LYS A 183 4.61 6.97 -1.33
N LYS A 184 4.95 8.16 -1.82
CA LYS A 184 4.34 8.75 -3.01
C LYS A 184 5.38 9.21 -4.00
N ILE A 185 5.06 9.06 -5.27
CA ILE A 185 5.84 9.58 -6.39
C ILE A 185 4.90 10.39 -7.26
N TYR A 186 5.31 11.60 -7.59
CA TYR A 186 4.59 12.51 -8.48
C TYR A 186 5.39 12.72 -9.75
N ILE A 187 4.76 12.51 -10.88
CA ILE A 187 5.36 12.72 -12.20
C ILE A 187 4.57 13.79 -12.93
N THR A 188 5.25 14.85 -13.31
CA THR A 188 4.69 15.98 -14.05
C THR A 188 5.54 16.25 -15.28
N HIS A 189 5.10 17.16 -16.16
CA HIS A 189 5.90 17.64 -17.26
C HIS A 189 7.14 18.48 -16.83
N GLN A 190 7.21 18.88 -15.56
CA GLN A 190 8.34 19.64 -15.00
C GLN A 190 9.37 18.74 -14.32
N GLY A 191 9.02 17.49 -14.02
CA GLY A 191 9.91 16.54 -13.36
C GLY A 191 9.18 15.52 -12.49
N CYS A 192 10.00 14.69 -11.82
CA CYS A 192 9.57 13.72 -10.83
C CYS A 192 9.90 14.22 -9.43
N TYR A 193 8.98 13.99 -8.51
CA TYR A 193 9.12 14.30 -7.08
C TYR A 193 8.72 13.06 -6.29
N ALA A 194 9.45 12.75 -5.23
CA ALA A 194 9.13 11.65 -4.32
C ALA A 194 9.09 12.18 -2.89
N ASP A 195 8.16 11.67 -2.09
CA ASP A 195 8.15 11.88 -0.65
C ASP A 195 9.24 10.98 -0.03
N ASN A 196 10.21 11.57 0.61
CA ASN A 196 11.29 10.88 1.31
C ASN A 196 10.98 10.74 2.81
#